data_069328bf806fd229cf126fab7124196e
#
_entry.id   069328bf806fd229cf126fab7124196e
#
_cell.length_a   1.000
_cell.length_b   1.000
_cell.length_c   1.000
_cell.angle_alpha   90.00
_cell.angle_beta   90.00
_cell.angle_gamma   90.00
#
_symmetry.space_group_name_H-M   'P 1'
#
loop_
_entity.id
_entity.type
_entity.pdbx_description
1 polymer ?
#
loop_
_entity_poly.entity_id
_entity_poly.type
_entity_poly.pdbx_seq_one_letter_code
_entity_poly.pdbx_strand_id
1 'polypeptide(L)'
;MPADPFFKFDAHVHVGYWKTADFGGHGSGLREVAGVLSGAGMTGALVMPTDSGDNIGTLASVEEFAGTPAFYFAAWIDPLDQSLPRFLESRGDRISALKFHPSFSRLPLTDKSFKPFLLHASNHNLPCIVHCGRWQEVAGWPIALSVAEAYPTIKFLLAHMGGDSPALVAGATAAIRQRGLANVYLGTESIREYWVVARALDVLGCERVVFGSDHNLNHPGSFLAVIDALGLTEGERNSILGGNARRILAPEAVLNA
;
A
#
# COMPACT_ATOMS: atom_id res chain seq x y z
N MET A 1 -24.08 -4.75 4.84
CA MET A 1 -24.13 -4.30 6.23
C MET A 1 -23.59 -2.88 6.29
N PRO A 2 -24.07 -1.99 7.16
CA PRO A 2 -23.44 -0.67 7.31
C PRO A 2 -21.98 -0.89 7.72
N ALA A 3 -21.07 -0.08 7.16
CA ALA A 3 -19.65 -0.16 7.50
C ALA A 3 -19.50 0.10 9.00
N ASP A 4 -18.67 -0.70 9.67
CA ASP A 4 -18.30 -0.46 11.07
C ASP A 4 -17.65 0.93 11.17
N PRO A 5 -18.24 1.88 11.89
CA PRO A 5 -17.71 3.24 12.00
C PRO A 5 -16.35 3.29 12.72
N PHE A 6 -15.95 2.21 13.37
CA PHE A 6 -14.65 2.08 14.06
C PHE A 6 -13.59 1.37 13.24
N PHE A 7 -13.92 0.91 12.02
CA PHE A 7 -12.96 0.22 11.17
C PHE A 7 -11.89 1.19 10.65
N LYS A 8 -10.68 1.06 11.18
CA LYS A 8 -9.48 1.78 10.74
C LYS A 8 -8.45 0.80 10.22
N PHE A 9 -7.97 1.05 9.02
CA PHE A 9 -7.07 0.15 8.31
C PHE A 9 -5.83 0.89 7.80
N ASP A 10 -4.66 0.37 8.11
CA ASP A 10 -3.39 0.84 7.58
C ASP A 10 -2.98 -0.01 6.38
N ALA A 11 -3.01 0.57 5.18
CA ALA A 11 -2.77 -0.15 3.94
C ALA A 11 -1.28 -0.30 3.57
N HIS A 12 -0.35 0.18 4.42
CA HIS A 12 1.07 0.13 4.13
C HIS A 12 1.92 0.01 5.40
N VAL A 13 2.21 -1.23 5.78
CA VAL A 13 2.97 -1.55 6.99
C VAL A 13 4.05 -2.57 6.67
N HIS A 14 5.28 -2.30 7.10
CA HIS A 14 6.40 -3.22 6.95
C HIS A 14 6.65 -4.04 8.21
N VAL A 15 7.01 -5.31 8.02
CA VAL A 15 7.42 -6.24 9.08
C VAL A 15 8.81 -6.79 8.78
N GLY A 16 9.67 -6.83 9.78
CA GLY A 16 11.06 -7.26 9.65
C GLY A 16 12.04 -6.10 9.81
N TYR A 17 13.29 -6.38 9.55
CA TYR A 17 14.40 -5.44 9.71
C TYR A 17 14.94 -5.03 8.35
N TRP A 18 15.14 -3.72 8.16
CA TRP A 18 15.68 -3.17 6.93
C TRP A 18 17.16 -3.51 6.77
N LYS A 19 17.54 -3.98 5.59
CA LYS A 19 18.92 -4.31 5.23
C LYS A 19 19.67 -3.09 4.68
N THR A 20 18.95 -2.16 4.05
CA THR A 20 19.59 -0.96 3.49
C THR A 20 20.25 -0.12 4.57
N ALA A 21 21.47 0.35 4.28
CA ALA A 21 22.27 1.11 5.24
C ALA A 21 21.61 2.42 5.70
N ASP A 22 20.78 3.03 4.85
CA ASP A 22 20.06 4.27 5.15
C ASP A 22 19.14 4.14 6.37
N PHE A 23 18.67 2.93 6.69
CA PHE A 23 17.77 2.68 7.82
C PHE A 23 18.46 2.03 9.02
N GLY A 24 19.80 1.85 8.98
CA GLY A 24 20.60 1.47 10.14
C GLY A 24 20.19 0.17 10.83
N GLY A 25 19.59 -0.78 10.11
CA GLY A 25 19.06 -2.02 10.69
C GLY A 25 17.77 -1.81 11.49
N HIS A 26 17.10 -0.66 11.34
CA HIS A 26 15.80 -0.41 11.95
C HIS A 26 14.77 -1.45 11.50
N GLY A 27 13.81 -1.75 12.38
CA GLY A 27 12.74 -2.69 12.06
C GLY A 27 12.01 -3.20 13.29
N SER A 28 11.00 -4.02 13.08
CA SER A 28 10.22 -4.63 14.16
C SER A 28 9.52 -5.90 13.69
N GLY A 29 9.34 -6.82 14.63
CA GLY A 29 8.53 -8.02 14.42
C GLY A 29 7.04 -7.73 14.46
N LEU A 30 6.21 -8.65 13.97
CA LEU A 30 4.77 -8.44 13.83
C LEU A 30 4.08 -8.11 15.18
N ARG A 31 4.53 -8.69 16.31
CA ARG A 31 3.95 -8.39 17.63
C ARG A 31 4.19 -6.94 18.07
N GLU A 32 5.36 -6.39 17.78
CA GLU A 32 5.68 -4.98 18.06
C GLU A 32 4.86 -4.07 17.17
N VAL A 33 4.78 -4.40 15.87
CA VAL A 33 3.90 -3.72 14.91
C VAL A 33 2.46 -3.70 15.42
N ALA A 34 1.93 -4.84 15.87
CA ALA A 34 0.58 -4.94 16.42
C ALA A 34 0.35 -4.00 17.61
N GLY A 35 1.32 -3.90 18.52
CA GLY A 35 1.26 -3.00 19.67
C GLY A 35 1.15 -1.54 19.27
N VAL A 36 1.97 -1.10 18.30
CA VAL A 36 1.97 0.29 17.80
C VAL A 36 0.66 0.61 17.06
N LEU A 37 0.20 -0.30 16.17
CA LEU A 37 -1.03 -0.11 15.42
C LEU A 37 -2.27 -0.09 16.33
N SER A 38 -2.34 -1.00 17.32
CA SER A 38 -3.42 -1.01 18.31
C SER A 38 -3.43 0.27 19.14
N GLY A 39 -2.24 0.76 19.56
CA GLY A 39 -2.10 2.04 20.26
C GLY A 39 -2.57 3.24 19.44
N ALA A 40 -2.49 3.17 18.11
CA ALA A 40 -3.02 4.15 17.18
C ALA A 40 -4.51 3.93 16.83
N GLY A 41 -5.14 2.90 17.39
CA GLY A 41 -6.55 2.58 17.15
C GLY A 41 -6.84 1.92 15.82
N MET A 42 -5.83 1.29 15.18
CA MET A 42 -6.03 0.51 13.95
C MET A 42 -6.69 -0.84 14.31
N THR A 43 -7.67 -1.23 13.50
CA THR A 43 -8.37 -2.52 13.64
C THR A 43 -7.91 -3.53 12.59
N GLY A 44 -7.22 -3.08 11.54
CA GLY A 44 -6.62 -3.94 10.53
C GLY A 44 -5.43 -3.28 9.85
N ALA A 45 -4.58 -4.08 9.22
CA ALA A 45 -3.46 -3.59 8.42
C ALA A 45 -3.06 -4.56 7.30
N LEU A 46 -2.59 -4.01 6.19
CA LEU A 46 -1.88 -4.74 5.14
C LEU A 46 -0.39 -4.71 5.46
N VAL A 47 0.17 -5.86 5.76
CA VAL A 47 1.59 -5.99 6.09
C VAL A 47 2.37 -6.62 4.94
N MET A 48 3.60 -6.18 4.80
CA MET A 48 4.54 -6.65 3.79
C MET A 48 5.95 -6.73 4.37
N PRO A 49 6.85 -7.55 3.80
CA PRO A 49 8.25 -7.55 4.20
C PRO A 49 8.90 -6.16 4.04
N THR A 50 10.02 -5.96 4.72
CA THR A 50 10.99 -4.91 4.40
C THR A 50 11.75 -5.26 3.10
N ASP A 51 12.82 -4.54 2.78
CA ASP A 51 13.75 -4.87 1.67
C ASP A 51 14.45 -6.23 1.84
N SER A 52 14.17 -6.93 2.93
CA SER A 52 14.56 -8.33 3.09
C SER A 52 13.90 -9.26 2.04
N GLY A 53 12.71 -8.90 1.57
CA GLY A 53 11.89 -9.71 0.68
C GLY A 53 11.42 -11.03 1.30
N ASP A 54 11.47 -11.15 2.63
CA ASP A 54 11.10 -12.39 3.35
C ASP A 54 9.58 -12.59 3.36
N ASN A 55 9.06 -13.01 2.22
CA ASN A 55 7.64 -13.32 2.06
C ASN A 55 7.21 -14.51 2.94
N ILE A 56 8.07 -15.51 3.08
CA ILE A 56 7.74 -16.75 3.82
C ILE A 56 7.62 -16.45 5.32
N GLY A 57 8.63 -15.81 5.90
CA GLY A 57 8.62 -15.50 7.34
C GLY A 57 7.56 -14.47 7.71
N THR A 58 7.31 -13.47 6.85
CA THR A 58 6.25 -12.49 7.09
C THR A 58 4.86 -13.14 7.03
N LEU A 59 4.59 -13.98 6.03
CA LEU A 59 3.31 -14.69 5.94
C LEU A 59 3.11 -15.63 7.12
N ALA A 60 4.13 -16.41 7.51
CA ALA A 60 4.05 -17.29 8.67
C ALA A 60 3.71 -16.51 9.95
N SER A 61 4.34 -15.34 10.15
CA SER A 61 4.04 -14.47 11.29
C SER A 61 2.58 -13.99 11.29
N VAL A 62 2.02 -13.69 10.11
CA VAL A 62 0.60 -13.30 9.97
C VAL A 62 -0.33 -14.48 10.28
N GLU A 63 -0.01 -15.68 9.79
CA GLU A 63 -0.81 -16.89 10.04
C GLU A 63 -0.81 -17.32 11.52
N GLU A 64 0.28 -17.09 12.23
CA GLU A 64 0.42 -17.41 13.66
C GLU A 64 -0.18 -16.32 14.57
N PHE A 65 -0.44 -15.13 14.05
CA PHE A 65 -0.93 -14.01 14.86
C PHE A 65 -2.43 -14.16 15.16
N ALA A 66 -2.76 -14.22 16.45
CA ALA A 66 -4.13 -14.18 16.93
C ALA A 66 -4.33 -12.93 17.79
N GLY A 67 -5.13 -11.98 17.30
CA GLY A 67 -5.39 -10.74 18.04
C GLY A 67 -5.84 -9.59 17.15
N THR A 68 -5.75 -8.39 17.71
CA THR A 68 -6.05 -7.12 17.03
C THR A 68 -4.76 -6.31 16.91
N PRO A 69 -4.51 -5.65 15.78
CA PRO A 69 -5.33 -5.58 14.56
C PRO A 69 -5.32 -6.87 13.73
N ALA A 70 -6.33 -7.08 12.88
CA ALA A 70 -6.31 -8.15 11.89
C ALA A 70 -5.26 -7.83 10.81
N PHE A 71 -4.43 -8.81 10.45
CA PHE A 71 -3.39 -8.63 9.45
C PHE A 71 -3.73 -9.34 8.15
N TYR A 72 -3.42 -8.65 7.05
CA TYR A 72 -3.52 -9.12 5.68
C TYR A 72 -2.14 -9.01 5.05
N PHE A 73 -1.79 -9.95 4.18
CA PHE A 73 -0.44 -10.05 3.66
C PHE A 73 -0.33 -9.56 2.22
N ALA A 74 0.64 -8.68 1.95
CA ALA A 74 1.08 -8.32 0.61
C ALA A 74 2.42 -8.96 0.29
N ALA A 75 2.48 -9.74 -0.79
CA ALA A 75 3.72 -10.37 -1.22
C ALA A 75 4.64 -9.33 -1.87
N TRP A 76 5.89 -9.25 -1.39
CA TRP A 76 6.93 -8.42 -1.99
C TRP A 76 7.42 -9.08 -3.29
N ILE A 77 7.38 -8.32 -4.38
CA ILE A 77 7.77 -8.79 -5.70
C ILE A 77 9.20 -8.37 -6.03
N ASP A 78 10.11 -9.33 -5.95
CA ASP A 78 11.41 -9.25 -6.59
C ASP A 78 11.32 -9.97 -7.95
N PRO A 79 11.38 -9.26 -9.09
CA PRO A 79 11.22 -9.86 -10.40
C PRO A 79 12.36 -10.82 -10.79
N LEU A 80 13.46 -10.80 -10.03
CA LEU A 80 14.62 -11.67 -10.25
C LEU A 80 14.60 -12.93 -9.37
N ASP A 81 13.71 -13.01 -8.38
CA ASP A 81 13.54 -14.20 -7.55
C ASP A 81 12.77 -15.29 -8.29
N GLN A 82 13.50 -16.33 -8.70
CA GLN A 82 12.93 -17.46 -9.43
C GLN A 82 12.00 -18.35 -8.58
N SER A 83 12.05 -18.24 -7.26
CA SER A 83 11.17 -19.01 -6.36
C SER A 83 9.79 -18.37 -6.21
N LEU A 84 9.68 -17.08 -6.48
CA LEU A 84 8.49 -16.27 -6.22
C LEU A 84 7.23 -16.74 -6.98
N PRO A 85 7.28 -17.14 -8.27
CA PRO A 85 6.11 -17.69 -8.96
C PRO A 85 5.51 -18.90 -8.24
N ARG A 86 6.35 -19.83 -7.79
CA ARG A 86 5.90 -21.00 -7.03
C ARG A 86 5.31 -20.63 -5.68
N PHE A 87 5.90 -19.65 -5.01
CA PHE A 87 5.35 -19.12 -3.74
C PHE A 87 3.95 -18.57 -3.97
N LEU A 88 3.75 -17.72 -4.98
CA LEU A 88 2.46 -17.12 -5.30
C LEU A 88 1.39 -18.17 -5.65
N GLU A 89 1.76 -19.21 -6.42
CA GLU A 89 0.85 -20.31 -6.74
C GLU A 89 0.47 -21.14 -5.50
N SER A 90 1.42 -21.41 -4.61
CA SER A 90 1.20 -22.27 -3.44
C SER A 90 0.50 -21.58 -2.28
N ARG A 91 0.48 -20.23 -2.24
CA ARG A 91 -0.05 -19.41 -1.15
C ARG A 91 -1.04 -18.35 -1.62
N GLY A 92 -1.57 -18.47 -2.85
CA GLY A 92 -2.41 -17.44 -3.47
C GLY A 92 -3.65 -17.06 -2.67
N ASP A 93 -4.26 -18.00 -1.97
CA ASP A 93 -5.41 -17.80 -1.08
C ASP A 93 -5.10 -16.98 0.18
N ARG A 94 -3.82 -16.82 0.52
CA ARG A 94 -3.33 -16.08 1.69
C ARG A 94 -2.78 -14.70 1.34
N ILE A 95 -2.70 -14.37 0.04
CA ILE A 95 -2.13 -13.12 -0.46
C ILE A 95 -3.27 -12.15 -0.78
N SER A 96 -3.23 -10.98 -0.14
CA SER A 96 -4.25 -9.94 -0.30
C SER A 96 -3.83 -8.84 -1.29
N ALA A 97 -2.54 -8.74 -1.61
CA ALA A 97 -1.99 -7.76 -2.54
C ALA A 97 -0.58 -8.15 -3.01
N LEU A 98 -0.10 -7.49 -4.06
CA LEU A 98 1.31 -7.56 -4.47
C LEU A 98 2.00 -6.22 -4.24
N LYS A 99 3.18 -6.22 -3.61
CA LYS A 99 4.01 -5.03 -3.40
C LYS A 99 5.14 -4.97 -4.42
N PHE A 100 5.17 -3.91 -5.20
CA PHE A 100 6.24 -3.59 -6.15
C PHE A 100 7.08 -2.44 -5.61
N HIS A 101 8.40 -2.59 -5.65
CA HIS A 101 9.32 -1.56 -5.19
C HIS A 101 10.42 -1.29 -6.23
N PRO A 102 10.12 -0.52 -7.30
CA PRO A 102 11.04 -0.27 -8.41
C PRO A 102 12.39 0.32 -7.98
N SER A 103 12.43 1.14 -6.93
CA SER A 103 13.69 1.70 -6.42
C SER A 103 14.63 0.63 -5.86
N PHE A 104 14.12 -0.40 -5.20
CA PHE A 104 14.94 -1.50 -4.67
C PHE A 104 15.33 -2.49 -5.76
N SER A 105 14.41 -2.85 -6.64
CA SER A 105 14.72 -3.73 -7.79
C SER A 105 15.58 -3.03 -8.83
N ARG A 106 15.65 -1.69 -8.81
CA ARG A 106 16.32 -0.83 -9.82
C ARG A 106 15.82 -1.07 -11.24
N LEU A 107 14.59 -1.53 -11.37
CA LEU A 107 13.91 -1.78 -12.64
C LEU A 107 12.60 -1.01 -12.67
N PRO A 108 12.28 -0.31 -13.78
CA PRO A 108 10.98 0.33 -13.91
C PRO A 108 9.87 -0.72 -13.99
N LEU A 109 8.68 -0.40 -13.50
CA LEU A 109 7.54 -1.34 -13.50
C LEU A 109 7.14 -1.80 -14.91
N THR A 110 7.57 -1.10 -15.95
CA THR A 110 7.41 -1.48 -17.36
C THR A 110 8.40 -2.55 -17.83
N ASP A 111 9.41 -2.90 -17.01
CA ASP A 111 10.34 -3.96 -17.37
C ASP A 111 9.61 -5.28 -17.53
N LYS A 112 10.01 -6.06 -18.56
CA LYS A 112 9.37 -7.34 -18.93
C LYS A 112 9.38 -8.39 -17.80
N SER A 113 10.34 -8.29 -16.89
CA SER A 113 10.44 -9.20 -15.74
C SER A 113 9.27 -9.07 -14.75
N PHE A 114 8.58 -7.91 -14.70
CA PHE A 114 7.38 -7.74 -13.89
C PHE A 114 6.11 -8.28 -14.54
N LYS A 115 6.12 -8.53 -15.87
CA LYS A 115 4.92 -8.93 -16.59
C LYS A 115 4.24 -10.20 -16.02
N PRO A 116 4.95 -11.28 -15.64
CA PRO A 116 4.31 -12.47 -15.05
C PRO A 116 3.52 -12.14 -13.78
N PHE A 117 4.05 -11.25 -12.95
CA PHE A 117 3.41 -10.85 -11.67
C PHE A 117 2.21 -9.94 -11.89
N LEU A 118 2.26 -9.04 -12.87
CA LEU A 118 1.12 -8.22 -13.26
C LEU A 118 -0.02 -9.07 -13.85
N LEU A 119 0.32 -10.08 -14.65
CA LEU A 119 -0.66 -11.06 -15.15
C LEU A 119 -1.26 -11.88 -13.99
N HIS A 120 -0.43 -12.31 -13.04
CA HIS A 120 -0.90 -13.00 -11.84
C HIS A 120 -1.88 -12.12 -11.05
N ALA A 121 -1.53 -10.84 -10.80
CA ALA A 121 -2.42 -9.89 -10.14
C ALA A 121 -3.76 -9.74 -10.87
N SER A 122 -3.73 -9.61 -12.20
CA SER A 122 -4.95 -9.49 -13.03
C SER A 122 -5.83 -10.74 -12.95
N ASN A 123 -5.22 -11.92 -13.03
CA ASN A 123 -5.95 -13.20 -13.03
C ASN A 123 -6.59 -13.53 -11.67
N HIS A 124 -6.00 -13.03 -10.58
CA HIS A 124 -6.45 -13.30 -9.21
C HIS A 124 -7.14 -12.08 -8.56
N ASN A 125 -7.40 -10.99 -9.31
CA ASN A 125 -7.98 -9.74 -8.81
C ASN A 125 -7.21 -9.14 -7.62
N LEU A 126 -5.88 -9.35 -7.57
CA LEU A 126 -5.03 -8.80 -6.52
C LEU A 126 -4.69 -7.34 -6.83
N PRO A 127 -4.83 -6.43 -5.87
CA PRO A 127 -4.34 -5.07 -6.03
C PRO A 127 -2.82 -5.03 -5.98
N CYS A 128 -2.24 -4.02 -6.64
CA CYS A 128 -0.81 -3.78 -6.69
C CYS A 128 -0.47 -2.51 -5.91
N ILE A 129 0.34 -2.63 -4.84
CA ILE A 129 0.92 -1.49 -4.13
C ILE A 129 2.25 -1.17 -4.81
N VAL A 130 2.37 0.04 -5.36
CA VAL A 130 3.55 0.45 -6.11
C VAL A 130 4.26 1.58 -5.38
N HIS A 131 5.51 1.36 -4.97
CA HIS A 131 6.34 2.43 -4.45
C HIS A 131 6.61 3.47 -5.54
N CYS A 132 6.31 4.73 -5.23
CA CYS A 132 6.65 5.89 -6.03
C CYS A 132 7.44 6.89 -5.17
N GLY A 133 8.43 7.56 -5.74
CA GLY A 133 9.24 8.52 -4.96
C GLY A 133 10.62 8.71 -5.53
N ARG A 134 11.64 8.63 -4.69
CA ARG A 134 13.04 8.73 -5.10
C ARG A 134 13.33 7.83 -6.30
N TRP A 135 14.30 8.19 -7.10
CA TRP A 135 14.70 7.44 -8.31
C TRP A 135 13.61 7.47 -9.37
N GLN A 136 13.21 8.70 -9.73
CA GLN A 136 12.12 8.96 -10.68
C GLN A 136 12.26 8.23 -12.02
N GLU A 137 13.49 7.91 -12.43
CA GLU A 137 13.80 7.13 -13.63
C GLU A 137 13.28 5.70 -13.60
N VAL A 138 13.08 5.11 -12.42
CA VAL A 138 12.53 3.75 -12.25
C VAL A 138 11.24 3.72 -11.45
N ALA A 139 11.10 4.60 -10.45
CA ALA A 139 9.97 4.63 -9.51
C ALA A 139 9.08 5.88 -9.66
N GLY A 140 9.15 6.57 -10.79
CA GLY A 140 8.32 7.73 -11.09
C GLY A 140 6.86 7.34 -11.34
N TRP A 141 5.92 8.17 -10.87
CA TRP A 141 4.48 7.98 -11.11
C TRP A 141 4.10 7.86 -12.59
N PRO A 142 4.78 8.51 -13.57
CA PRO A 142 4.41 8.35 -14.99
C PRO A 142 4.55 6.91 -15.48
N ILE A 143 5.55 6.18 -14.96
CA ILE A 143 5.77 4.76 -15.25
C ILE A 143 4.65 3.92 -14.64
N ALA A 144 4.32 4.15 -13.37
CA ALA A 144 3.23 3.44 -12.69
C ALA A 144 1.88 3.67 -13.39
N LEU A 145 1.58 4.90 -13.82
CA LEU A 145 0.34 5.20 -14.54
C LEU A 145 0.27 4.56 -15.92
N SER A 146 1.40 4.44 -16.65
CA SER A 146 1.40 3.75 -17.95
C SER A 146 1.09 2.26 -17.79
N VAL A 147 1.55 1.63 -16.70
CA VAL A 147 1.21 0.24 -16.39
C VAL A 147 -0.27 0.13 -15.96
N ALA A 148 -0.78 1.08 -15.17
CA ALA A 148 -2.18 1.09 -14.77
C ALA A 148 -3.13 1.23 -15.96
N GLU A 149 -2.77 1.99 -16.99
CA GLU A 149 -3.50 2.06 -18.26
C GLU A 149 -3.49 0.73 -19.01
N ALA A 150 -2.34 0.04 -19.03
CA ALA A 150 -2.19 -1.25 -19.71
C ALA A 150 -2.93 -2.41 -19.00
N TYR A 151 -3.19 -2.26 -17.70
CA TYR A 151 -3.87 -3.28 -16.86
C TYR A 151 -5.09 -2.68 -16.14
N PRO A 152 -6.16 -2.31 -16.84
CA PRO A 152 -7.30 -1.56 -16.26
C PRO A 152 -8.10 -2.37 -15.24
N THR A 153 -7.97 -3.69 -15.21
CA THR A 153 -8.63 -4.57 -14.22
C THR A 153 -7.90 -4.61 -12.87
N ILE A 154 -6.61 -4.28 -12.84
CA ILE A 154 -5.84 -4.24 -11.61
C ILE A 154 -6.07 -2.90 -10.90
N LYS A 155 -6.33 -2.93 -9.60
CA LYS A 155 -6.34 -1.73 -8.75
C LYS A 155 -4.91 -1.42 -8.31
N PHE A 156 -4.44 -0.23 -8.61
CA PHE A 156 -3.10 0.24 -8.23
C PHE A 156 -3.19 1.23 -7.09
N LEU A 157 -2.50 0.95 -5.98
CA LEU A 157 -2.27 1.87 -4.88
C LEU A 157 -0.85 2.44 -5.01
N LEU A 158 -0.75 3.71 -5.41
CA LEU A 158 0.53 4.39 -5.50
C LEU A 158 0.93 4.88 -4.12
N ALA A 159 1.98 4.30 -3.57
CA ALA A 159 2.55 4.71 -2.30
C ALA A 159 3.06 6.17 -2.39
N HIS A 160 3.08 6.83 -1.24
CA HIS A 160 3.53 8.23 -1.12
C HIS A 160 2.76 9.18 -2.06
N MET A 161 1.47 8.89 -2.29
CA MET A 161 0.60 9.64 -3.20
C MET A 161 1.18 9.81 -4.63
N GLY A 162 2.00 8.84 -5.08
CA GLY A 162 2.67 8.89 -6.38
C GLY A 162 4.03 9.61 -6.36
N GLY A 163 4.50 10.07 -5.18
CA GLY A 163 5.81 10.69 -5.02
C GLY A 163 5.98 11.32 -3.65
N ASP A 164 7.21 11.50 -3.22
CA ASP A 164 7.61 11.95 -1.89
C ASP A 164 7.80 13.49 -1.77
N SER A 165 7.24 14.24 -2.71
CA SER A 165 7.29 15.70 -2.70
C SER A 165 5.98 16.32 -3.20
N PRO A 166 5.65 17.56 -2.79
CA PRO A 166 4.43 18.24 -3.21
C PRO A 166 4.25 18.33 -4.72
N ALA A 167 5.35 18.56 -5.48
CA ALA A 167 5.31 18.66 -6.93
C ALA A 167 4.99 17.33 -7.60
N LEU A 168 5.55 16.21 -7.10
CA LEU A 168 5.29 14.88 -7.61
C LEU A 168 3.85 14.45 -7.32
N VAL A 169 3.35 14.69 -6.11
CA VAL A 169 1.96 14.40 -5.75
C VAL A 169 0.98 15.20 -6.62
N ALA A 170 1.24 16.49 -6.83
CA ALA A 170 0.41 17.31 -7.70
C ALA A 170 0.41 16.80 -9.15
N GLY A 171 1.57 16.42 -9.67
CA GLY A 171 1.72 15.84 -11.01
C GLY A 171 0.96 14.51 -11.17
N ALA A 172 1.13 13.58 -10.22
CA ALA A 172 0.43 12.31 -10.20
C ALA A 172 -1.10 12.51 -10.15
N THR A 173 -1.56 13.33 -9.23
CA THR A 173 -2.99 13.65 -9.04
C THR A 173 -3.62 14.22 -10.30
N ALA A 174 -2.98 15.22 -10.91
CA ALA A 174 -3.44 15.84 -12.15
C ALA A 174 -3.49 14.82 -13.31
N ALA A 175 -2.45 14.01 -13.46
CA ALA A 175 -2.37 13.01 -14.52
C ALA A 175 -3.44 11.90 -14.36
N ILE A 176 -3.70 11.42 -13.14
CA ILE A 176 -4.76 10.45 -12.85
C ILE A 176 -6.12 11.01 -13.29
N ARG A 177 -6.41 12.27 -12.93
CA ARG A 177 -7.65 12.96 -13.31
C ARG A 177 -7.75 13.12 -14.83
N GLN A 178 -6.69 13.63 -15.45
CA GLN A 178 -6.65 13.91 -16.89
C GLN A 178 -6.83 12.65 -17.75
N ARG A 179 -6.22 11.54 -17.33
CA ARG A 179 -6.26 10.25 -18.05
C ARG A 179 -7.50 9.42 -17.68
N GLY A 180 -8.31 9.84 -16.70
CA GLY A 180 -9.51 9.13 -16.27
C GLY A 180 -9.22 7.74 -15.67
N LEU A 181 -8.08 7.56 -14.99
CA LEU A 181 -7.64 6.28 -14.45
C LEU A 181 -8.46 5.88 -13.22
N ALA A 182 -9.58 5.20 -13.41
CA ALA A 182 -10.49 4.79 -12.35
C ALA A 182 -9.89 3.71 -11.42
N ASN A 183 -8.87 3.00 -11.86
CA ASN A 183 -8.21 1.90 -11.15
C ASN A 183 -6.98 2.34 -10.33
N VAL A 184 -6.66 3.64 -10.25
CA VAL A 184 -5.50 4.15 -9.49
C VAL A 184 -5.96 4.86 -8.23
N TYR A 185 -5.33 4.57 -7.11
CA TYR A 185 -5.54 5.13 -5.78
C TYR A 185 -4.23 5.69 -5.23
N LEU A 186 -4.29 6.60 -4.27
CA LEU A 186 -3.13 7.25 -3.65
C LEU A 186 -3.05 6.88 -2.17
N GLY A 187 -1.92 6.34 -1.74
CA GLY A 187 -1.63 6.03 -0.35
C GLY A 187 -0.96 7.21 0.36
N THR A 188 -1.37 7.49 1.59
CA THR A 188 -0.94 8.69 2.35
C THR A 188 0.43 8.58 2.98
N GLU A 189 1.07 7.43 2.92
CA GLU A 189 2.33 7.14 3.59
C GLU A 189 3.41 8.18 3.27
N SER A 190 4.14 8.59 4.28
CA SER A 190 5.23 9.57 4.24
C SER A 190 4.87 11.00 3.81
N ILE A 191 3.61 11.30 3.52
CA ILE A 191 3.16 12.67 3.22
C ILE A 191 2.79 13.39 4.51
N ARG A 192 3.60 14.36 4.91
CA ARG A 192 3.46 15.10 6.18
C ARG A 192 2.71 16.41 6.03
N GLU A 193 2.71 16.96 4.83
CA GLU A 193 2.07 18.24 4.52
C GLU A 193 0.57 18.05 4.27
N TYR A 194 -0.29 18.36 5.26
CA TYR A 194 -1.74 18.20 5.16
C TYR A 194 -2.34 18.88 3.92
N TRP A 195 -1.82 20.04 3.53
CA TRP A 195 -2.31 20.79 2.38
C TRP A 195 -2.07 20.07 1.04
N VAL A 196 -1.07 19.19 0.97
CA VAL A 196 -0.81 18.33 -0.21
C VAL A 196 -1.92 17.30 -0.34
N VAL A 197 -2.29 16.66 0.78
CA VAL A 197 -3.39 15.70 0.83
C VAL A 197 -4.70 16.41 0.50
N ALA A 198 -4.98 17.59 1.11
CA ALA A 198 -6.17 18.39 0.83
C ALA A 198 -6.35 18.65 -0.67
N ARG A 199 -5.30 19.13 -1.34
CA ARG A 199 -5.34 19.38 -2.79
C ARG A 199 -5.60 18.11 -3.63
N ALA A 200 -5.06 16.98 -3.23
CA ALA A 200 -5.33 15.72 -3.91
C ALA A 200 -6.80 15.29 -3.75
N LEU A 201 -7.38 15.50 -2.57
CA LEU A 201 -8.80 15.26 -2.31
C LEU A 201 -9.70 16.18 -3.13
N ASP A 202 -9.35 17.47 -3.27
CA ASP A 202 -10.10 18.42 -4.11
C ASP A 202 -10.15 17.98 -5.60
N VAL A 203 -9.11 17.32 -6.08
CA VAL A 203 -9.01 16.89 -7.48
C VAL A 203 -9.64 15.52 -7.71
N LEU A 204 -9.40 14.54 -6.82
CA LEU A 204 -9.77 13.13 -7.04
C LEU A 204 -10.96 12.66 -6.21
N GLY A 205 -11.29 13.35 -5.11
CA GLY A 205 -12.26 12.88 -4.14
C GLY A 205 -11.67 11.96 -3.07
N CYS A 206 -12.38 11.85 -1.95
CA CYS A 206 -11.93 11.08 -0.77
C CYS A 206 -11.88 9.57 -1.06
N GLU A 207 -12.70 9.07 -1.97
CA GLU A 207 -12.78 7.66 -2.35
C GLU A 207 -11.53 7.14 -3.10
N ARG A 208 -10.62 8.03 -3.46
CA ARG A 208 -9.38 7.71 -4.19
C ARG A 208 -8.12 7.76 -3.32
N VAL A 209 -8.27 8.11 -2.06
CA VAL A 209 -7.16 8.22 -1.11
C VAL A 209 -7.30 7.14 -0.03
N VAL A 210 -6.22 6.45 0.27
CA VAL A 210 -6.17 5.32 1.21
C VAL A 210 -5.16 5.65 2.30
N PHE A 211 -5.53 5.44 3.55
CA PHE A 211 -4.61 5.62 4.66
C PHE A 211 -3.51 4.56 4.64
N GLY A 212 -2.27 4.98 4.74
CA GLY A 212 -1.09 4.18 4.97
C GLY A 212 -0.09 4.98 5.80
N SER A 213 0.65 4.33 6.69
CA SER A 213 1.64 4.98 7.55
C SER A 213 3.09 4.79 7.14
N ASP A 214 3.38 3.73 6.40
CA ASP A 214 4.75 3.26 6.16
C ASP A 214 5.45 2.84 7.47
N HIS A 215 4.65 2.36 8.44
CA HIS A 215 5.22 1.73 9.63
C HIS A 215 5.97 0.45 9.18
N ASN A 216 7.13 0.15 9.64
CA ASN A 216 7.84 0.56 10.84
C ASN A 216 8.79 1.77 10.66
N LEU A 217 8.92 2.35 9.46
CA LEU A 217 9.75 3.56 9.27
C LEU A 217 9.10 4.82 9.89
N ASN A 218 7.79 4.88 9.90
CA ASN A 218 7.03 6.01 10.44
C ASN A 218 6.04 5.53 11.51
N HIS A 219 5.54 6.46 12.32
CA HIS A 219 4.53 6.15 13.33
C HIS A 219 3.13 6.50 12.80
N PRO A 220 2.14 5.57 12.83
CA PRO A 220 0.80 5.81 12.26
C PRO A 220 0.10 7.04 12.85
N GLY A 221 0.31 7.34 14.12
CA GLY A 221 -0.26 8.52 14.77
C GLY A 221 0.12 9.85 14.10
N SER A 222 1.31 9.93 13.49
CA SER A 222 1.74 11.14 12.78
C SER A 222 0.88 11.41 11.54
N PHE A 223 0.49 10.37 10.83
CA PHE A 223 -0.33 10.47 9.60
C PHE A 223 -1.83 10.55 9.93
N LEU A 224 -2.28 9.95 11.02
CA LEU A 224 -3.64 10.19 11.54
C LEU A 224 -3.85 11.67 11.82
N ALA A 225 -2.88 12.34 12.45
CA ALA A 225 -2.97 13.78 12.73
C ALA A 225 -3.08 14.61 11.43
N VAL A 226 -2.43 14.18 10.33
CA VAL A 226 -2.58 14.81 9.01
C VAL A 226 -4.03 14.69 8.52
N ILE A 227 -4.62 13.50 8.60
CA ILE A 227 -6.01 13.27 8.18
C ILE A 227 -6.99 14.07 9.07
N ASP A 228 -6.77 14.10 10.38
CA ASP A 228 -7.61 14.85 11.32
C ASP A 228 -7.57 16.37 11.11
N ALA A 229 -6.47 16.89 10.56
CA ALA A 229 -6.31 18.30 10.23
C ALA A 229 -7.04 18.76 8.95
N LEU A 230 -7.60 17.82 8.15
CA LEU A 230 -8.19 18.13 6.84
C LEU A 230 -9.62 18.69 6.93
N GLY A 231 -10.26 18.69 8.09
CA GLY A 231 -11.63 19.20 8.25
C GLY A 231 -12.70 18.37 7.51
N LEU A 232 -12.45 17.08 7.32
CA LEU A 232 -13.33 16.15 6.60
C LEU A 232 -14.60 15.86 7.40
N THR A 233 -15.69 15.57 6.70
CA THR A 233 -16.86 14.93 7.31
C THR A 233 -16.48 13.54 7.85
N GLU A 234 -17.26 13.01 8.79
CA GLU A 234 -17.06 11.68 9.33
C GLU A 234 -17.07 10.60 8.23
N GLY A 235 -17.96 10.71 7.24
CA GLY A 235 -18.05 9.79 6.12
C GLY A 235 -16.78 9.79 5.23
N GLU A 236 -16.27 10.98 4.91
CA GLU A 236 -15.03 11.13 4.14
C GLU A 236 -13.82 10.60 4.91
N ARG A 237 -13.73 10.94 6.20
CA ARG A 237 -12.69 10.45 7.10
C ARG A 237 -12.70 8.92 7.18
N ASN A 238 -13.86 8.30 7.40
CA ASN A 238 -14.01 6.85 7.46
C ASN A 238 -13.69 6.18 6.12
N SER A 239 -13.99 6.83 4.99
CA SER A 239 -13.61 6.34 3.66
C SER A 239 -12.09 6.24 3.54
N ILE A 240 -11.34 7.28 3.91
CA ILE A 240 -9.87 7.30 3.84
C ILE A 240 -9.26 6.30 4.84
N LEU A 241 -9.73 6.29 6.10
CA LEU A 241 -9.14 5.51 7.18
C LEU A 241 -9.41 4.00 7.10
N GLY A 242 -10.30 3.54 6.21
CA GLY A 242 -10.54 2.09 6.10
C GLY A 242 -11.49 1.70 4.98
N GLY A 243 -12.53 2.49 4.70
CA GLY A 243 -13.54 2.15 3.70
C GLY A 243 -12.95 1.93 2.30
N ASN A 244 -11.98 2.75 1.90
CA ASN A 244 -11.31 2.62 0.61
C ASN A 244 -10.40 1.38 0.56
N ALA A 245 -9.62 1.13 1.61
CA ALA A 245 -8.80 -0.07 1.72
C ALA A 245 -9.67 -1.33 1.59
N ARG A 246 -10.81 -1.39 2.31
CA ARG A 246 -11.77 -2.48 2.22
C ARG A 246 -12.25 -2.72 0.78
N ARG A 247 -12.54 -1.67 0.01
CA ARG A 247 -12.99 -1.80 -1.40
C ARG A 247 -11.87 -2.25 -2.35
N ILE A 248 -10.61 -1.94 -2.03
CA ILE A 248 -9.47 -2.26 -2.87
C ILE A 248 -8.98 -3.68 -2.60
N LEU A 249 -8.81 -4.02 -1.32
CA LEU A 249 -8.12 -5.22 -0.87
C LEU A 249 -9.02 -6.45 -0.76
N ALA A 250 -10.35 -6.28 -0.80
CA ALA A 250 -11.22 -7.40 -0.52
C ALA A 250 -11.61 -8.20 -1.76
N PRO A 251 -11.36 -9.48 -1.75
CA PRO A 251 -12.39 -10.47 -1.99
C PRO A 251 -13.29 -10.54 -0.75
N GLU A 252 -14.61 -10.62 -0.93
CA GLU A 252 -15.63 -10.64 0.16
C GLU A 252 -15.37 -11.70 1.27
N ALA A 253 -14.51 -12.68 1.02
CA ALA A 253 -14.16 -13.76 1.95
C ALA A 253 -13.21 -13.34 3.10
N VAL A 254 -12.44 -12.25 2.95
CA VAL A 254 -11.39 -11.85 3.90
C VAL A 254 -11.91 -10.87 4.97
N LEU A 255 -13.07 -10.24 4.75
CA LEU A 255 -13.63 -9.21 5.64
C LEU A 255 -14.75 -9.72 6.55
N ASN A 256 -15.05 -11.00 6.52
CA ASN A 256 -16.08 -11.66 7.36
C ASN A 256 -15.48 -12.63 8.41
N ALA A 257 -14.16 -12.60 8.62
CA ALA A 257 -13.48 -13.37 9.66
C ALA A 257 -13.32 -12.58 10.95
#